data_e5d2c69504040c08b86e75af4862a88a
#
_entry.id   e5d2c69504040c08b86e75af4862a88a
#
_cell.length_a   1.000
_cell.length_b   1.000
_cell.length_c   1.000
_cell.angle_alpha   90.00
_cell.angle_beta   90.00
_cell.angle_gamma   90.00
#
_symmetry.space_group_name_H-M   'P 1'
#
loop_
_entity.id
_entity.type
_entity.pdbx_description
1 polymer ?
#
loop_
_entity_poly.entity_id
_entity_poly.type
_entity_poly.pdbx_seq_one_letter_code
_entity_poly.pdbx_strand_id
1 'polypeptide(L)'
;MNTAFKPLPAAILTLWFCHAHAQGDASHGMQLYAVRCAACHSVEYNGVGPTHKDLIGRRAGTVPGYGYSDALKASVVVWDEASLSKWLTDPAKFIPGQKMFISIPDAHERADIVAYLLQAGRKNTTPATLEK
;
A
#
# COMPACT_ATOMS: atom_id res chain seq x y z
N MET A 1 48.53 50.45 18.80
CA MET A 1 47.59 49.48 19.45
C MET A 1 46.62 49.00 18.38
N ASN A 2 46.93 47.87 17.75
CA ASN A 2 46.09 47.25 16.69
C ASN A 2 45.27 46.12 17.28
N THR A 3 43.97 46.36 17.47
CA THR A 3 43.04 45.33 17.87
C THR A 3 42.54 44.58 16.63
N ALA A 4 43.05 43.38 16.41
CA ALA A 4 42.58 42.51 15.33
C ALA A 4 41.23 41.89 15.71
N PHE A 5 40.17 42.26 15.00
CA PHE A 5 38.86 41.63 15.07
C PHE A 5 38.92 40.26 14.35
N LYS A 6 38.74 39.16 15.10
CA LYS A 6 38.57 37.84 14.53
C LYS A 6 37.10 37.66 14.13
N PRO A 7 36.78 37.29 12.88
CA PRO A 7 35.39 36.94 12.52
C PRO A 7 35.00 35.61 13.12
N LEU A 8 33.84 35.55 13.79
CA LEU A 8 33.19 34.31 14.20
C LEU A 8 32.66 33.58 12.97
N PRO A 9 32.80 32.25 12.90
CA PRO A 9 32.18 31.47 11.84
C PRO A 9 30.65 31.45 12.02
N ALA A 10 29.92 31.85 10.99
CA ALA A 10 28.46 31.71 10.92
C ALA A 10 28.12 30.21 10.84
N ALA A 11 27.52 29.69 11.87
CA ALA A 11 26.98 28.31 11.86
C ALA A 11 25.73 28.29 10.95
N ILE A 12 25.86 27.67 9.79
CA ILE A 12 24.73 27.39 8.89
C ILE A 12 23.90 26.28 9.51
N LEU A 13 22.77 26.65 10.10
CA LEU A 13 21.76 25.70 10.60
C LEU A 13 21.00 25.14 9.39
N THR A 14 21.39 23.97 8.91
CA THR A 14 20.65 23.23 7.89
C THR A 14 19.38 22.66 8.52
N LEU A 15 18.24 23.29 8.26
CA LEU A 15 16.90 22.77 8.58
C LEU A 15 16.63 21.54 7.70
N TRP A 16 16.75 20.36 8.27
CA TRP A 16 16.26 19.14 7.65
C TRP A 16 14.73 19.14 7.73
N PHE A 17 14.07 19.46 6.60
CA PHE A 17 12.64 19.24 6.46
C PHE A 17 12.38 17.74 6.43
N CYS A 18 11.97 17.20 7.57
CA CYS A 18 11.40 15.87 7.64
C CYS A 18 10.05 15.90 6.87
N HIS A 19 10.02 15.37 5.65
CA HIS A 19 8.78 15.16 4.93
C HIS A 19 8.02 14.05 5.66
N ALA A 20 7.12 14.41 6.56
CA ALA A 20 6.13 13.49 7.08
C ALA A 20 5.22 13.12 5.90
N HIS A 21 5.43 11.94 5.30
CA HIS A 21 4.42 11.34 4.47
C HIS A 21 3.24 11.06 5.40
N ALA A 22 2.10 11.66 5.13
CA ALA A 22 0.87 11.34 5.82
C ALA A 22 0.57 9.87 5.53
N GLN A 23 0.87 8.99 6.48
CA GLN A 23 0.45 7.60 6.43
C GLN A 23 -1.08 7.59 6.49
N GLY A 24 -1.74 6.84 5.59
CA GLY A 24 -3.18 6.71 5.60
C GLY A 24 -3.69 6.13 6.93
N ASP A 25 -4.92 6.50 7.30
CA ASP A 25 -5.61 5.97 8.47
C ASP A 25 -6.19 4.59 8.17
N ALA A 26 -5.59 3.54 8.71
CA ALA A 26 -6.05 2.16 8.50
C ALA A 26 -7.42 1.89 9.13
N SER A 27 -7.83 2.61 10.16
CA SER A 27 -9.16 2.46 10.77
C SER A 27 -10.26 3.02 9.84
N HIS A 28 -10.03 4.21 9.28
CA HIS A 28 -10.90 4.75 8.23
C HIS A 28 -10.83 3.89 6.96
N GLY A 29 -9.66 3.40 6.58
CA GLY A 29 -9.46 2.47 5.47
C GLY A 29 -10.25 1.17 5.60
N MET A 30 -10.40 0.64 6.80
CA MET A 30 -11.26 -0.52 7.08
C MET A 30 -12.74 -0.21 6.80
N GLN A 31 -13.22 0.96 7.17
CA GLN A 31 -14.59 1.38 6.89
C GLN A 31 -14.82 1.56 5.39
N LEU A 32 -13.87 2.20 4.68
CA LEU A 32 -13.90 2.35 3.24
C LEU A 32 -13.86 0.98 2.52
N TYR A 33 -13.02 0.06 3.00
CA TYR A 33 -12.94 -1.31 2.48
C TYR A 33 -14.30 -2.01 2.59
N ALA A 34 -14.97 -1.90 3.72
CA ALA A 34 -16.27 -2.52 3.95
C ALA A 34 -17.33 -2.07 2.94
N VAL A 35 -17.30 -0.79 2.52
CA VAL A 35 -18.31 -0.25 1.59
C VAL A 35 -17.87 -0.29 0.13
N ARG A 36 -16.57 -0.29 -0.17
CA ARG A 36 -16.05 -0.19 -1.54
C ARG A 36 -15.53 -1.54 -2.09
N CYS A 37 -15.06 -2.43 -1.21
CA CYS A 37 -14.31 -3.63 -1.60
C CYS A 37 -15.00 -4.93 -1.19
N ALA A 38 -15.65 -4.96 -0.01
CA ALA A 38 -16.13 -6.19 0.61
C ALA A 38 -17.28 -6.86 -0.15
N ALA A 39 -17.96 -6.16 -1.06
CA ALA A 39 -18.95 -6.78 -1.94
C ALA A 39 -18.33 -7.82 -2.90
N CYS A 40 -17.04 -7.66 -3.24
CA CYS A 40 -16.34 -8.54 -4.17
C CYS A 40 -15.17 -9.27 -3.53
N HIS A 41 -14.51 -8.67 -2.54
CA HIS A 41 -13.27 -9.19 -1.92
C HIS A 41 -13.46 -9.53 -0.45
N SER A 42 -12.65 -10.47 0.04
CA SER A 42 -12.47 -10.74 1.46
C SER A 42 -10.97 -10.80 1.79
N VAL A 43 -10.64 -10.57 3.05
CA VAL A 43 -9.28 -10.83 3.57
C VAL A 43 -9.04 -12.30 3.91
N GLU A 44 -10.07 -13.17 3.84
CA GLU A 44 -9.97 -14.56 4.23
C GLU A 44 -10.19 -15.55 3.07
N TYR A 45 -11.07 -15.25 2.13
CA TYR A 45 -11.50 -16.19 1.08
C TYR A 45 -11.68 -15.48 -0.27
N ASN A 46 -11.67 -16.27 -1.36
CA ASN A 46 -12.02 -15.81 -2.70
C ASN A 46 -13.53 -15.60 -2.80
N GLY A 47 -13.94 -14.43 -3.28
CA GLY A 47 -15.31 -14.08 -3.64
C GLY A 47 -15.44 -13.85 -5.14
N VAL A 48 -16.17 -12.80 -5.52
CA VAL A 48 -16.21 -12.28 -6.92
C VAL A 48 -14.80 -11.85 -7.34
N GLY A 49 -14.07 -11.21 -6.44
CA GLY A 49 -12.65 -10.91 -6.56
C GLY A 49 -11.78 -11.89 -5.75
N PRO A 50 -10.45 -11.89 -5.96
CA PRO A 50 -9.53 -12.72 -5.18
C PRO A 50 -9.45 -12.26 -3.73
N THR A 51 -9.08 -13.19 -2.84
CA THR A 51 -8.79 -12.85 -1.44
C THR A 51 -7.61 -11.88 -1.31
N HIS A 52 -7.70 -11.00 -0.32
CA HIS A 52 -6.60 -10.13 0.09
C HIS A 52 -5.73 -10.74 1.20
N LYS A 53 -6.00 -11.97 1.62
CA LYS A 53 -5.11 -12.71 2.51
C LYS A 53 -3.71 -12.83 1.92
N ASP A 54 -2.69 -12.56 2.72
CA ASP A 54 -1.28 -12.58 2.29
C ASP A 54 -0.99 -11.75 1.02
N LEU A 55 -1.72 -10.63 0.86
CA LEU A 55 -1.64 -9.78 -0.33
C LEU A 55 -0.24 -9.17 -0.49
N ILE A 56 0.32 -8.67 0.62
CA ILE A 56 1.58 -7.91 0.58
C ILE A 56 2.76 -8.84 0.28
N GLY A 57 3.56 -8.45 -0.72
CA GLY A 57 4.66 -9.27 -1.24
C GLY A 57 4.24 -10.40 -2.18
N ARG A 58 2.95 -10.56 -2.46
CA ARG A 58 2.42 -11.54 -3.41
C ARG A 58 2.43 -10.97 -4.84
N ARG A 59 2.81 -11.78 -5.81
CA ARG A 59 2.69 -11.42 -7.23
C ARG A 59 1.21 -11.38 -7.63
N ALA A 60 0.84 -10.42 -8.47
CA ALA A 60 -0.50 -10.32 -9.04
C ALA A 60 -0.85 -11.61 -9.80
N GLY A 61 -2.14 -11.98 -9.80
CA GLY A 61 -2.63 -13.12 -10.55
C GLY A 61 -2.28 -14.50 -9.97
N THR A 62 -1.82 -14.62 -8.71
CA THR A 62 -1.28 -15.86 -8.16
C THR A 62 -2.04 -16.47 -6.98
N VAL A 63 -3.21 -15.91 -6.61
CA VAL A 63 -4.02 -16.56 -5.56
C VAL A 63 -4.50 -17.93 -6.02
N PRO A 64 -4.25 -18.98 -5.24
CA PRO A 64 -4.74 -20.32 -5.57
C PRO A 64 -6.26 -20.37 -5.69
N GLY A 65 -6.75 -21.12 -6.69
CA GLY A 65 -8.19 -21.36 -6.87
C GLY A 65 -9.00 -20.18 -7.39
N TYR A 66 -8.35 -19.04 -7.78
CA TYR A 66 -9.05 -17.91 -8.36
C TYR A 66 -8.83 -17.80 -9.89
N GLY A 67 -9.90 -17.54 -10.64
CA GLY A 67 -9.91 -17.43 -12.10
C GLY A 67 -9.54 -16.05 -12.61
N TYR A 68 -8.26 -15.72 -12.64
CA TYR A 68 -7.76 -14.42 -13.12
C TYR A 68 -7.89 -14.22 -14.62
N SER A 69 -7.94 -12.94 -15.07
CA SER A 69 -7.71 -12.58 -16.48
C SER A 69 -6.28 -12.95 -16.90
N ASP A 70 -6.10 -13.14 -18.22
CA ASP A 70 -4.76 -13.44 -18.77
C ASP A 70 -3.77 -12.30 -18.50
N ALA A 71 -4.25 -11.05 -18.49
CA ALA A 71 -3.45 -9.89 -18.13
C ALA A 71 -2.89 -9.96 -16.70
N LEU A 72 -3.72 -10.38 -15.72
CA LEU A 72 -3.26 -10.54 -14.34
C LEU A 72 -2.35 -11.75 -14.17
N LYS A 73 -2.62 -12.87 -14.86
CA LYS A 73 -1.74 -14.06 -14.85
C LYS A 73 -0.34 -13.75 -15.41
N ALA A 74 -0.28 -12.93 -16.46
CA ALA A 74 0.97 -12.52 -17.11
C ALA A 74 1.70 -11.39 -16.35
N SER A 75 1.04 -10.72 -15.41
CA SER A 75 1.61 -9.58 -14.68
C SER A 75 2.79 -10.01 -13.81
N VAL A 76 3.83 -9.15 -13.79
CA VAL A 76 5.00 -9.29 -12.91
C VAL A 76 4.91 -8.39 -11.67
N VAL A 77 3.82 -7.66 -11.53
CA VAL A 77 3.59 -6.75 -10.39
C VAL A 77 3.59 -7.56 -9.09
N VAL A 78 4.33 -7.07 -8.11
CA VAL A 78 4.26 -7.53 -6.72
C VAL A 78 3.52 -6.48 -5.91
N TRP A 79 2.57 -6.91 -5.08
CA TRP A 79 1.74 -6.00 -4.31
C TRP A 79 2.50 -5.43 -3.13
N ASP A 80 2.66 -4.13 -3.15
CA ASP A 80 3.19 -3.29 -2.09
C ASP A 80 2.36 -1.98 -2.01
N GLU A 81 2.72 -1.07 -1.13
CA GLU A 81 2.04 0.21 -0.96
C GLU A 81 1.96 0.99 -2.28
N ALA A 82 3.07 1.10 -2.99
CA ALA A 82 3.16 1.90 -4.22
C ALA A 82 2.35 1.28 -5.36
N SER A 83 2.42 -0.02 -5.56
CA SER A 83 1.68 -0.75 -6.60
C SER A 83 0.19 -0.79 -6.30
N LEU A 84 -0.22 -0.95 -5.03
CA LEU A 84 -1.62 -0.87 -4.61
C LEU A 84 -2.19 0.53 -4.84
N SER A 85 -1.45 1.59 -4.50
CA SER A 85 -1.89 2.96 -4.76
C SER A 85 -2.09 3.22 -6.25
N LYS A 86 -1.18 2.77 -7.11
CA LYS A 86 -1.31 2.88 -8.58
C LYS A 86 -2.50 2.07 -9.10
N TRP A 87 -2.64 0.83 -8.64
CA TRP A 87 -3.74 -0.05 -8.98
C TRP A 87 -5.10 0.57 -8.65
N LEU A 88 -5.27 1.06 -7.42
CA LEU A 88 -6.52 1.67 -6.98
C LEU A 88 -6.80 3.02 -7.64
N THR A 89 -5.79 3.71 -8.17
CA THR A 89 -6.00 4.95 -8.93
C THR A 89 -6.71 4.67 -10.26
N ASP A 90 -6.21 3.70 -11.02
CA ASP A 90 -6.77 3.30 -12.32
C ASP A 90 -6.31 1.88 -12.67
N PRO A 91 -7.09 0.86 -12.30
CA PRO A 91 -6.74 -0.52 -12.57
C PRO A 91 -6.57 -0.85 -14.06
N ALA A 92 -7.40 -0.24 -14.90
CA ALA A 92 -7.38 -0.50 -16.34
C ALA A 92 -6.13 0.05 -17.02
N LYS A 93 -5.64 1.19 -16.54
CA LYS A 93 -4.40 1.79 -17.01
C LYS A 93 -3.17 1.09 -16.45
N PHE A 94 -3.24 0.63 -15.19
CA PHE A 94 -2.10 0.00 -14.52
C PHE A 94 -1.81 -1.42 -15.03
N ILE A 95 -2.86 -2.24 -15.25
CA ILE A 95 -2.76 -3.58 -15.86
C ILE A 95 -3.86 -3.69 -16.93
N PRO A 96 -3.62 -3.28 -18.19
CA PRO A 96 -4.60 -3.36 -19.25
C PRO A 96 -5.09 -4.81 -19.47
N GLY A 97 -6.41 -4.99 -19.59
CA GLY A 97 -7.03 -6.32 -19.75
C GLY A 97 -7.40 -7.01 -18.44
N GLN A 98 -7.22 -6.35 -17.31
CA GLN A 98 -7.75 -6.78 -16.01
C GLN A 98 -9.30 -6.63 -15.98
N LYS A 99 -9.97 -7.17 -14.94
CA LYS A 99 -11.44 -7.22 -14.85
C LYS A 99 -12.04 -6.46 -13.65
N MET A 100 -11.24 -5.77 -12.86
CA MET A 100 -11.71 -4.96 -11.74
C MET A 100 -12.13 -3.58 -12.22
N PHE A 101 -13.38 -3.18 -11.98
CA PHE A 101 -13.93 -1.92 -12.48
C PHE A 101 -13.94 -0.80 -11.44
N ILE A 102 -13.46 -1.06 -10.23
CA ILE A 102 -13.44 -0.07 -9.14
C ILE A 102 -12.14 0.69 -9.17
N SER A 103 -12.23 2.03 -9.13
CA SER A 103 -11.11 2.93 -8.88
C SER A 103 -11.42 3.83 -7.68
N ILE A 104 -10.38 4.32 -7.03
CA ILE A 104 -10.44 5.23 -5.89
C ILE A 104 -9.67 6.50 -6.27
N PRO A 105 -10.33 7.47 -6.91
CA PRO A 105 -9.65 8.68 -7.42
C PRO A 105 -9.20 9.62 -6.30
N ASP A 106 -9.91 9.66 -5.17
CA ASP A 106 -9.50 10.44 -4.01
C ASP A 106 -8.22 9.88 -3.39
N ALA A 107 -7.20 10.73 -3.26
CA ALA A 107 -5.88 10.31 -2.81
C ALA A 107 -5.86 9.95 -1.31
N HIS A 108 -6.68 10.61 -0.49
CA HIS A 108 -6.76 10.35 0.95
C HIS A 108 -7.50 9.03 1.20
N GLU A 109 -8.69 8.83 0.62
CA GLU A 109 -9.41 7.54 0.70
C GLU A 109 -8.53 6.39 0.23
N ARG A 110 -7.79 6.59 -0.85
CA ARG A 110 -6.87 5.57 -1.40
C ARG A 110 -5.74 5.26 -0.43
N ALA A 111 -5.11 6.27 0.17
CA ALA A 111 -4.06 6.08 1.17
C ALA A 111 -4.59 5.31 2.39
N ASP A 112 -5.79 5.61 2.86
CA ASP A 112 -6.42 4.95 3.98
C ASP A 112 -6.73 3.47 3.68
N ILE A 113 -7.30 3.18 2.51
CA ILE A 113 -7.55 1.79 2.06
C ILE A 113 -6.24 1.02 1.94
N VAL A 114 -5.19 1.63 1.38
CA VAL A 114 -3.87 0.99 1.27
C VAL A 114 -3.29 0.72 2.66
N ALA A 115 -3.39 1.66 3.60
CA ALA A 115 -2.95 1.48 4.98
C ALA A 115 -3.66 0.28 5.66
N TYR A 116 -4.97 0.15 5.45
CA TYR A 116 -5.72 -1.02 5.93
C TYR A 116 -5.23 -2.33 5.29
N LEU A 117 -5.06 -2.36 3.97
CA LEU A 117 -4.58 -3.55 3.26
C LEU A 117 -3.16 -3.95 3.66
N LEU A 118 -2.29 -2.98 3.97
CA LEU A 118 -0.95 -3.25 4.52
C LEU A 118 -1.00 -3.95 5.87
N GLN A 119 -2.03 -3.74 6.67
CA GLN A 119 -2.22 -4.43 7.95
C GLN A 119 -2.91 -5.78 7.74
N ALA A 120 -4.09 -5.79 7.10
CA ALA A 120 -4.94 -6.97 6.95
C ALA A 120 -4.36 -8.01 5.96
N GLY A 121 -3.62 -7.54 4.94
CA GLY A 121 -3.03 -8.39 3.90
C GLY A 121 -1.62 -8.90 4.19
N ARG A 122 -1.10 -8.71 5.39
CA ARG A 122 0.22 -9.26 5.79
C ARG A 122 0.10 -10.73 6.17
N LYS A 123 1.13 -11.48 5.84
CA LYS A 123 1.30 -12.82 6.41
C LYS A 123 1.41 -12.70 7.93
N ASN A 124 0.56 -13.40 8.67
CA ASN A 124 0.71 -13.56 10.10
C ASN A 124 2.00 -14.35 10.38
N THR A 125 3.11 -13.65 10.42
CA THR A 125 4.34 -14.21 11.00
C THR A 125 4.13 -14.18 12.50
N THR A 126 3.52 -15.21 13.06
CA THR A 126 3.58 -15.43 14.50
C THR A 126 5.07 -15.50 14.86
N PRO A 127 5.61 -14.63 15.74
CA PRO A 127 6.97 -14.80 16.20
C PRO A 127 7.05 -16.22 16.79
N ALA A 128 7.98 -17.03 16.28
CA ALA A 128 8.26 -18.31 16.90
C ALA A 128 8.56 -18.02 18.38
N THR A 129 7.65 -18.42 19.26
CA THR A 129 7.88 -18.38 20.70
C THR A 129 9.13 -19.16 20.93
N LEU A 130 10.17 -18.50 21.42
CA LEU A 130 11.36 -19.14 21.94
C LEU A 130 10.91 -19.97 23.15
N GLU A 131 10.49 -21.21 22.90
CA GLU A 131 10.44 -22.21 23.96
C GLU A 131 11.88 -22.55 24.34
N LYS A 132 12.21 -22.18 25.56
CA LYS A 132 13.47 -22.48 26.23
C LYS A 132 13.25 -23.71 27.11
#